data_0fca0c06814da37650f8097547d25228
#
_entry.id   0fca0c06814da37650f8097547d25228
#
_cell.length_a   1.000
_cell.length_b   1.000
_cell.length_c   1.000
_cell.angle_alpha   90.00
_cell.angle_beta   90.00
_cell.angle_gamma   90.00
#
_symmetry.space_group_name_H-M   'P 1'
#
loop_
_entity.id
_entity.type
_entity.pdbx_description
1 polymer ?
#
loop_
_entity_poly.entity_id
_entity_poly.type
_entity_poly.pdbx_seq_one_letter_code
_entity_poly.pdbx_strand_id
1 'polypeptide(L)'
;MRVLGLLRRDNVLRVAPEDRIATVAARLAVDGARLACVCTLENKLLGVVSAGDIKRAALSGQPEYGEWPVRAVMTAAAITCAPEDDLERVLDLMQQQEIHTLPVVAGGRVIGCVSLAEALAHSRDEARRHVDYLTSFVFGAAA
;
A
#
# COMPACT_ATOMS: atom_id res chain seq x y z
N MET A 1 -16.15 -8.22 0.33
CA MET A 1 -15.69 -7.21 1.33
C MET A 1 -15.14 -6.01 0.61
N ARG A 2 -15.32 -4.85 1.18
CA ARG A 2 -14.76 -3.61 0.62
C ARG A 2 -13.41 -3.30 1.27
N VAL A 3 -12.59 -2.56 0.54
CA VAL A 3 -11.27 -2.10 1.01
C VAL A 3 -11.34 -1.43 2.38
N LEU A 4 -12.41 -0.68 2.66
CA LEU A 4 -12.62 0.02 3.92
C LEU A 4 -12.43 -0.89 5.15
N GLY A 5 -12.80 -2.17 5.04
CA GLY A 5 -12.67 -3.14 6.14
C GLY A 5 -11.24 -3.52 6.48
N LEU A 6 -10.28 -3.30 5.57
CA LEU A 6 -8.86 -3.57 5.80
C LEU A 6 -8.01 -2.31 5.79
N LEU A 7 -8.62 -1.14 5.75
CA LEU A 7 -7.91 0.13 5.67
C LEU A 7 -7.06 0.36 6.93
N ARG A 8 -5.75 0.60 6.71
CA ARG A 8 -4.80 0.96 7.77
C ARG A 8 -4.51 2.44 7.66
N ARG A 9 -5.00 3.20 8.64
CA ARG A 9 -4.84 4.65 8.69
C ARG A 9 -3.54 5.09 9.36
N ASP A 10 -3.05 4.27 10.27
CA ASP A 10 -1.89 4.55 11.13
C ASP A 10 -0.55 4.17 10.48
N ASN A 11 -0.56 3.38 9.41
CA ASN A 11 0.66 2.91 8.74
C ASN A 11 0.97 3.66 7.45
N VAL A 12 0.40 4.84 7.27
CA VAL A 12 0.65 5.65 6.08
C VAL A 12 1.78 6.63 6.37
N LEU A 13 2.90 6.44 5.69
CA LEU A 13 3.98 7.42 5.70
C LEU A 13 3.70 8.46 4.62
N ARG A 14 3.53 9.72 5.05
CA ARG A 14 3.33 10.86 4.16
C ARG A 14 4.58 11.72 4.15
N VAL A 15 5.01 12.11 2.98
CA VAL A 15 6.18 12.99 2.80
C VAL A 15 5.82 14.09 1.80
N ALA A 16 6.55 15.19 1.87
CA ALA A 16 6.40 16.30 0.93
C ALA A 16 7.28 16.06 -0.31
N PRO A 17 6.91 16.60 -1.48
CA PRO A 17 7.67 16.37 -2.72
C PRO A 17 9.10 16.91 -2.65
N GLU A 18 9.35 17.93 -1.85
CA GLU A 18 10.67 18.51 -1.69
C GLU A 18 11.50 17.87 -0.57
N ASP A 19 10.96 16.90 0.15
CA ASP A 19 11.72 16.17 1.16
C ASP A 19 12.88 15.42 0.48
N ARG A 20 14.05 15.41 1.13
CA ARG A 20 15.22 14.74 0.59
C ARG A 20 15.07 13.24 0.65
N ILE A 21 15.63 12.56 -0.35
CA ILE A 21 15.61 11.09 -0.41
C ILE A 21 16.19 10.49 0.87
N ALA A 22 17.30 11.03 1.39
CA ALA A 22 17.91 10.54 2.63
C ALA A 22 16.96 10.60 3.81
N THR A 23 16.19 11.68 3.94
CA THR A 23 15.19 11.84 5.00
C THR A 23 14.06 10.84 4.86
N VAL A 24 13.55 10.66 3.64
CA VAL A 24 12.47 9.70 3.37
C VAL A 24 12.94 8.27 3.63
N ALA A 25 14.17 7.94 3.21
CA ALA A 25 14.75 6.61 3.47
C ALA A 25 14.83 6.31 4.96
N ALA A 26 15.28 7.29 5.75
CA ALA A 26 15.36 7.13 7.21
C ALA A 26 13.99 6.91 7.84
N ARG A 27 12.97 7.66 7.40
CA ARG A 27 11.60 7.51 7.90
C ARG A 27 11.00 6.16 7.52
N LEU A 28 11.22 5.70 6.30
CA LEU A 28 10.77 4.36 5.87
C LEU A 28 11.37 3.28 6.75
N ALA A 29 12.66 3.39 7.06
CA ALA A 29 13.36 2.42 7.91
C ALA A 29 12.82 2.41 9.34
N VAL A 30 12.60 3.59 9.93
CA VAL A 30 12.10 3.72 11.30
C VAL A 30 10.68 3.19 11.42
N ASP A 31 9.82 3.53 10.47
CA ASP A 31 8.40 3.14 10.51
C ASP A 31 8.17 1.71 10.01
N GLY A 32 9.17 1.08 9.40
CA GLY A 32 9.02 -0.23 8.78
C GLY A 32 8.06 -0.22 7.60
N ALA A 33 7.82 0.95 7.02
CA ALA A 33 6.91 1.11 5.89
C ALA A 33 7.59 0.72 4.59
N ARG A 34 6.83 0.13 3.67
CA ARG A 34 7.32 -0.24 2.34
C ARG A 34 7.16 0.88 1.33
N LEU A 35 6.30 1.84 1.62
CA LEU A 35 5.86 2.86 0.69
C LEU A 35 5.67 4.18 1.40
N ALA A 36 6.16 5.26 0.79
CA ALA A 36 5.85 6.61 1.21
C ALA A 36 4.91 7.25 0.19
N CYS A 37 3.88 7.92 0.67
CA CYS A 37 2.97 8.70 -0.15
C CYS A 37 3.46 10.14 -0.21
N VAL A 38 3.77 10.62 -1.42
CA VAL A 38 4.20 11.99 -1.64
C VAL A 38 2.95 12.84 -1.82
N CYS A 39 2.71 13.74 -0.88
CA CYS A 39 1.47 14.47 -0.78
C CYS A 39 1.69 15.98 -0.71
N THR A 40 0.68 16.74 -1.13
CA THR A 40 0.62 18.18 -0.90
C THR A 40 0.27 18.47 0.57
N LEU A 41 0.31 19.74 0.95
CA LEU A 41 -0.10 20.18 2.30
C LEU A 41 -1.57 19.83 2.58
N GLU A 42 -2.41 19.77 1.56
CA GLU A 42 -3.82 19.37 1.66
C GLU A 42 -4.01 17.85 1.61
N ASN A 43 -2.92 17.08 1.71
CA ASN A 43 -2.93 15.62 1.70
C ASN A 43 -3.36 15.00 0.36
N LYS A 44 -3.22 15.75 -0.73
CA LYS A 44 -3.47 15.21 -2.07
C LYS A 44 -2.28 14.40 -2.53
N LEU A 45 -2.54 13.21 -3.06
CA LEU A 45 -1.49 12.32 -3.53
C LEU A 45 -0.87 12.84 -4.83
N LEU A 46 0.44 13.03 -4.82
CA LEU A 46 1.23 13.40 -6.01
C LEU A 46 1.93 12.20 -6.62
N GLY A 47 2.32 11.24 -5.79
CA GLY A 47 3.03 10.06 -6.23
C GLY A 47 3.39 9.19 -5.04
N VAL A 48 4.10 8.10 -5.32
CA VAL A 48 4.56 7.16 -4.29
C VAL A 48 6.04 6.88 -4.49
N VAL A 49 6.73 6.57 -3.37
CA VAL A 49 8.13 6.18 -3.37
C VAL A 49 8.26 4.91 -2.54
N SER A 50 8.83 3.88 -3.16
CA SER A 50 9.12 2.62 -2.48
C SER A 50 10.60 2.55 -2.09
N ALA A 51 10.94 1.59 -1.22
CA ALA A 51 12.34 1.29 -0.90
C ALA A 51 13.12 0.92 -2.17
N GLY A 52 12.48 0.26 -3.14
CA GLY A 52 13.08 -0.08 -4.42
C GLY A 52 13.45 1.15 -5.25
N ASP A 53 12.61 2.19 -5.23
CA ASP A 53 12.90 3.45 -5.92
C ASP A 53 14.16 4.12 -5.35
N ILE A 54 14.28 4.12 -4.03
CA ILE A 54 15.45 4.68 -3.34
C ILE A 54 16.68 3.85 -3.65
N LYS A 55 16.56 2.53 -3.67
CA LYS A 55 17.66 1.63 -4.01
C LYS A 55 18.17 1.91 -5.42
N ARG A 56 17.27 2.11 -6.38
CA ARG A 56 17.67 2.46 -7.76
C ARG A 56 18.41 3.79 -7.81
N ALA A 57 17.97 4.78 -7.03
CA ALA A 57 18.69 6.06 -6.95
C ALA A 57 20.09 5.89 -6.38
N ALA A 58 20.23 5.06 -5.34
CA ALA A 58 21.54 4.76 -4.75
C ALA A 58 22.48 4.08 -5.75
N LEU A 59 21.93 3.21 -6.60
CA LEU A 59 22.70 2.49 -7.61
C LEU A 59 23.02 3.31 -8.86
N SER A 60 22.51 4.54 -8.95
CA SER A 60 22.76 5.44 -10.08
C SER A 60 24.23 5.89 -10.18
N GLY A 61 25.00 5.73 -9.12
CA GLY A 61 26.40 6.16 -9.05
C GLY A 61 26.57 7.64 -8.72
N GLN A 62 25.49 8.36 -8.46
CA GLN A 62 25.54 9.78 -8.08
C GLN A 62 25.67 9.89 -6.56
N PRO A 63 26.81 10.38 -6.03
CA PRO A 63 27.02 10.41 -4.58
C PRO A 63 26.06 11.32 -3.84
N GLU A 64 25.50 12.32 -4.50
CA GLU A 64 24.56 13.29 -3.93
C GLU A 64 23.11 12.87 -4.03
N TYR A 65 22.79 11.63 -4.43
CA TYR A 65 21.39 11.20 -4.62
C TYR A 65 20.51 11.40 -3.38
N GLY A 66 21.10 11.29 -2.19
CA GLY A 66 20.38 11.48 -0.94
C GLY A 66 19.87 12.91 -0.73
N GLU A 67 20.48 13.88 -1.39
CA GLU A 67 20.09 15.29 -1.32
C GLU A 67 18.99 15.66 -2.32
N TRP A 68 18.71 14.78 -3.28
CA TRP A 68 17.66 15.05 -4.26
C TRP A 68 16.29 15.08 -3.61
N PRO A 69 15.36 15.92 -4.10
CA PRO A 69 13.99 15.87 -3.62
C PRO A 69 13.33 14.55 -4.03
N VAL A 70 12.48 14.04 -3.16
CA VAL A 70 11.83 12.74 -3.40
C VAL A 70 10.97 12.74 -4.68
N ARG A 71 10.46 13.89 -5.10
CA ARG A 71 9.73 14.01 -6.37
C ARG A 71 10.55 13.57 -7.59
N ALA A 72 11.89 13.63 -7.49
CA ALA A 72 12.76 13.21 -8.59
C ALA A 72 12.73 11.70 -8.85
N VAL A 73 12.36 10.90 -7.86
CA VAL A 73 12.34 9.42 -7.94
C VAL A 73 10.97 8.81 -7.73
N MET A 74 9.96 9.61 -7.40
CA MET A 74 8.61 9.10 -7.17
C MET A 74 7.95 8.60 -8.45
N THR A 75 7.02 7.66 -8.31
CA THR A 75 6.12 7.25 -9.37
C THR A 75 4.89 8.15 -9.32
N ALA A 76 4.77 9.07 -10.29
CA ALA A 76 3.70 10.08 -10.30
C ALA A 76 2.33 9.49 -10.64
N ALA A 77 2.28 8.50 -11.54
CA ALA A 77 1.05 7.83 -11.93
C ALA A 77 0.82 6.59 -11.06
N ALA A 78 0.75 6.79 -9.75
CA ALA A 78 0.60 5.69 -8.80
C ALA A 78 -0.76 5.01 -8.93
N ILE A 79 -0.75 3.69 -8.82
CA ILE A 79 -1.99 2.91 -8.74
C ILE A 79 -2.55 3.09 -7.33
N THR A 80 -3.83 3.41 -7.23
CA THR A 80 -4.53 3.62 -5.96
C THR A 80 -5.85 2.86 -5.97
N CYS A 81 -6.50 2.81 -4.81
CA CYS A 81 -7.87 2.30 -4.72
C CYS A 81 -8.69 3.22 -3.83
N ALA A 82 -10.00 3.03 -3.88
CA ALA A 82 -10.95 3.77 -3.06
C ALA A 82 -11.46 2.87 -1.92
N PRO A 83 -11.94 3.45 -0.81
CA PRO A 83 -12.44 2.66 0.32
C PRO A 83 -13.66 1.80 -0.02
N GLU A 84 -14.46 2.20 -1.00
CA GLU A 84 -15.64 1.46 -1.45
C GLU A 84 -15.33 0.39 -2.49
N ASP A 85 -14.09 0.29 -2.96
CA ASP A 85 -13.69 -0.72 -3.94
C ASP A 85 -13.81 -2.13 -3.36
N ASP A 86 -14.12 -3.09 -4.23
CA ASP A 86 -14.19 -4.49 -3.87
C ASP A 86 -12.78 -5.04 -3.60
N LEU A 87 -12.60 -5.63 -2.42
CA LEU A 87 -11.30 -6.14 -1.99
C LEU A 87 -10.73 -7.19 -2.93
N GLU A 88 -11.59 -8.08 -3.48
CA GLU A 88 -11.12 -9.12 -4.40
C GLU A 88 -10.54 -8.52 -5.68
N ARG A 89 -11.16 -7.46 -6.21
CA ARG A 89 -10.63 -6.75 -7.38
C ARG A 89 -9.30 -6.07 -7.08
N VAL A 90 -9.19 -5.45 -5.91
CA VAL A 90 -7.96 -4.78 -5.48
C VAL A 90 -6.86 -5.82 -5.29
N LEU A 91 -7.19 -6.96 -4.69
CA LEU A 91 -6.25 -8.06 -4.51
C LEU A 91 -5.72 -8.58 -5.85
N ASP A 92 -6.61 -8.79 -6.82
CA ASP A 92 -6.22 -9.22 -8.16
C ASP A 92 -5.28 -8.20 -8.82
N LEU A 93 -5.60 -6.91 -8.71
CA LEU A 93 -4.78 -5.83 -9.24
C LEU A 93 -3.39 -5.83 -8.61
N MET A 94 -3.32 -5.96 -7.29
CA MET A 94 -2.05 -5.98 -6.57
C MET A 94 -1.18 -7.17 -6.98
N GLN A 95 -1.79 -8.34 -7.16
CA GLN A 95 -1.06 -9.53 -7.60
C GLN A 95 -0.58 -9.40 -9.04
N GLN A 96 -1.42 -8.90 -9.94
CA GLN A 96 -1.05 -8.70 -11.35
C GLN A 96 0.07 -7.69 -11.52
N GLN A 97 0.05 -6.62 -10.74
CA GLN A 97 1.03 -5.53 -10.83
C GLN A 97 2.21 -5.70 -9.87
N GLU A 98 2.22 -6.79 -9.10
CA GLU A 98 3.26 -7.07 -8.11
C GLU A 98 3.41 -5.93 -7.08
N ILE A 99 2.28 -5.41 -6.63
CA ILE A 99 2.21 -4.32 -5.65
C ILE A 99 1.99 -4.92 -4.27
N HIS A 100 2.82 -4.53 -3.29
CA HIS A 100 2.73 -5.02 -1.90
C HIS A 100 1.93 -4.12 -0.98
N THR A 101 1.87 -2.83 -1.29
CA THR A 101 1.14 -1.83 -0.50
C THR A 101 0.49 -0.85 -1.46
N LEU A 102 -0.80 -0.62 -1.28
CA LEU A 102 -1.59 0.22 -2.17
C LEU A 102 -2.22 1.37 -1.37
N PRO A 103 -2.00 2.64 -1.80
CA PRO A 103 -2.66 3.76 -1.15
C PRO A 103 -4.17 3.74 -1.38
N VAL A 104 -4.91 4.10 -0.36
CA VAL A 104 -6.37 4.27 -0.43
C VAL A 104 -6.66 5.76 -0.46
N VAL A 105 -7.36 6.20 -1.49
CA VAL A 105 -7.60 7.62 -1.78
C VAL A 105 -9.11 7.88 -1.84
N ALA A 106 -9.53 8.94 -1.18
CA ALA A 106 -10.91 9.44 -1.24
C ALA A 106 -10.88 10.94 -1.49
N GLY A 107 -11.57 11.40 -2.53
CA GLY A 107 -11.57 12.81 -2.90
C GLY A 107 -10.17 13.37 -3.23
N GLY A 108 -9.30 12.55 -3.80
CA GLY A 108 -7.93 12.91 -4.13
C GLY A 108 -6.97 12.89 -2.94
N ARG A 109 -7.45 12.61 -1.74
CA ARG A 109 -6.65 12.61 -0.50
C ARG A 109 -6.37 11.20 -0.03
N VAL A 110 -5.15 10.99 0.47
CA VAL A 110 -4.74 9.70 1.04
C VAL A 110 -5.38 9.53 2.40
N ILE A 111 -6.15 8.46 2.58
CA ILE A 111 -6.81 8.16 3.84
C ILE A 111 -6.22 6.94 4.54
N GLY A 112 -5.41 6.17 3.86
CA GLY A 112 -4.79 4.98 4.43
C GLY A 112 -4.10 4.16 3.38
N CYS A 113 -3.81 2.91 3.70
CA CYS A 113 -3.23 1.96 2.76
C CYS A 113 -3.78 0.55 3.01
N VAL A 114 -3.58 -0.31 2.01
CA VAL A 114 -3.92 -1.73 2.09
C VAL A 114 -2.65 -2.53 1.82
N SER A 115 -2.38 -3.51 2.68
CA SER A 115 -1.26 -4.42 2.55
C SER A 115 -1.71 -5.69 1.80
N LEU A 116 -0.92 -6.12 0.81
CA LEU A 116 -1.16 -7.39 0.10
C LEU A 116 -1.21 -8.57 1.07
N ALA A 117 -0.28 -8.60 2.04
CA ALA A 117 -0.21 -9.68 3.01
C ALA A 117 -1.50 -9.77 3.84
N GLU A 118 -2.03 -8.62 4.30
CA GLU A 118 -3.27 -8.58 5.06
C GLU A 118 -4.47 -8.94 4.20
N ALA A 119 -4.52 -8.47 2.95
CA ALA A 119 -5.59 -8.80 2.03
C ALA A 119 -5.63 -10.29 1.73
N LEU A 120 -4.45 -10.91 1.50
CA LEU A 120 -4.35 -12.35 1.27
C LEU A 120 -4.77 -13.16 2.51
N ALA A 121 -4.34 -12.75 3.69
CA ALA A 121 -4.71 -13.41 4.94
C ALA A 121 -6.23 -13.36 5.15
N HIS A 122 -6.85 -12.21 4.89
CA HIS A 122 -8.29 -12.06 4.99
C HIS A 122 -9.03 -12.96 3.99
N SER A 123 -8.56 -12.99 2.74
CA SER A 123 -9.15 -13.82 1.70
C SER A 123 -9.06 -15.31 2.07
N ARG A 124 -7.92 -15.75 2.62
CA ARG A 124 -7.76 -17.13 3.11
C ARG A 124 -8.72 -17.45 4.24
N ASP A 125 -8.88 -16.54 5.20
CA ASP A 125 -9.77 -16.72 6.33
C ASP A 125 -11.22 -16.81 5.88
N GLU A 126 -11.64 -16.00 4.91
CA GLU A 126 -12.97 -16.08 4.32
C GLU A 126 -13.17 -17.43 3.61
N ALA A 127 -12.22 -17.88 2.82
CA ALA A 127 -12.29 -19.15 2.13
C ALA A 127 -12.39 -20.31 3.12
N ARG A 128 -11.59 -20.26 4.19
CA ARG A 128 -11.62 -21.26 5.26
C ARG A 128 -12.98 -21.30 5.97
N ARG A 129 -13.52 -20.15 6.33
CA ARG A 129 -14.84 -20.06 6.96
C ARG A 129 -15.92 -20.61 6.05
N HIS A 130 -15.84 -20.35 4.76
CA HIS A 130 -16.79 -20.87 3.79
C HIS A 130 -16.72 -22.39 3.69
N VAL A 131 -15.54 -22.96 3.65
CA VAL A 131 -15.31 -24.41 3.64
C VAL A 131 -15.83 -25.02 4.96
N ASP A 132 -15.50 -24.44 6.10
CA ASP A 132 -15.97 -24.91 7.41
C ASP A 132 -17.50 -24.88 7.50
N TYR A 133 -18.12 -23.82 6.98
CA TYR A 133 -19.57 -23.70 6.94
C TYR A 133 -20.19 -24.82 6.10
N LEU A 134 -19.68 -25.07 4.89
CA LEU A 134 -20.18 -26.12 4.03
C LEU A 134 -19.99 -27.52 4.64
N THR A 135 -18.81 -27.74 5.24
CA THR A 135 -18.52 -29.00 5.94
C THR A 135 -19.48 -29.21 7.11
N SER A 136 -19.70 -28.18 7.90
CA SER A 136 -20.65 -28.24 9.02
C SER A 136 -22.07 -28.51 8.54
N PHE A 137 -22.48 -27.91 7.42
CA PHE A 137 -23.80 -28.13 6.85
C PHE A 137 -23.98 -29.57 6.38
N VAL A 138 -22.96 -30.14 5.72
CA VAL A 138 -23.04 -31.50 5.14
C VAL A 138 -22.93 -32.58 6.21
N PHE A 139 -21.97 -32.43 7.15
CA PHE A 139 -21.68 -33.48 8.15
C PHE A 139 -22.32 -33.21 9.50
N GLY A 140 -22.45 -31.95 9.89
CA GLY A 140 -23.06 -31.58 11.15
C GLY A 140 -24.56 -31.88 11.20
N ALA A 141 -25.25 -31.79 10.07
CA ALA A 141 -26.67 -32.07 9.99
C ALA A 141 -26.97 -33.59 10.13
N ALA A 142 -25.97 -34.44 9.89
CA ALA A 142 -26.09 -35.89 10.01
C ALA A 142 -25.86 -36.37 11.46
N ALA A 143 -25.33 -35.52 12.28
CA ALA A 143 -25.07 -35.82 13.67
C ALA A 143 -26.31 -35.51 14.53
#